data_c0c0cca8e42906b746e8ccc523b49a3d
#
_entry.id   c0c0cca8e42906b746e8ccc523b49a3d
#
_cell.length_a   1.000
_cell.length_b   1.000
_cell.length_c   1.000
_cell.angle_alpha   90.00
_cell.angle_beta   90.00
_cell.angle_gamma   90.00
#
_symmetry.space_group_name_H-M   'P 1'
#
loop_
_entity.id
_entity.type
_entity.pdbx_description
1 polymer ?
#
loop_
_entity_poly.entity_id
_entity_poly.type
_entity_poly.pdbx_seq_one_letter_code
_entity_poly.pdbx_strand_id
1 'polypeptide(L)'
;MTDARASQVHIRDARLEDRDAILDVTLAAYQEYAARMPGFWDGYRQNIVASVSDAGEAEQLVAEHGGAIVGTVLLYPPRRMRLSQRESLDMPWPEVRLLAVAPSARGRGVGAALMRECVRRVRLAHGAALSLHTTDLMQTAMRMYERMGFVRAPELDFHPAPGVTVKGYRLDLEKAG
;
A
#
# COMPACT_ATOMS: atom_id res chain seq x y z
N MET A 1 -34.62 13.15 2.28
CA MET A 1 -33.89 12.07 2.95
C MET A 1 -32.60 11.84 2.16
N THR A 2 -31.54 12.51 2.55
CA THR A 2 -30.22 12.44 1.91
C THR A 2 -29.62 11.06 2.23
N ASP A 3 -29.30 10.33 1.20
CA ASP A 3 -28.84 8.94 1.26
C ASP A 3 -27.55 8.83 2.09
N ALA A 4 -27.66 8.38 3.33
CA ALA A 4 -26.53 8.15 4.25
C ALA A 4 -25.53 7.11 3.70
N ARG A 5 -25.89 6.34 2.66
CA ARG A 5 -25.00 5.41 1.96
C ARG A 5 -23.97 6.12 1.07
N ALA A 6 -24.29 7.34 0.57
CA ALA A 6 -23.39 8.11 -0.28
C ALA A 6 -22.17 8.69 0.47
N SER A 7 -22.16 8.69 1.81
CA SER A 7 -21.07 9.27 2.62
C SER A 7 -20.09 8.23 3.18
N GLN A 8 -20.31 6.94 2.99
CA GLN A 8 -19.47 5.87 3.52
C GLN A 8 -18.54 5.33 2.44
N VAL A 9 -17.26 5.23 2.78
CA VAL A 9 -16.26 4.56 1.92
C VAL A 9 -16.52 3.06 1.93
N HIS A 10 -16.64 2.46 0.76
CA HIS A 10 -16.82 1.03 0.56
C HIS A 10 -15.51 0.40 0.05
N ILE A 11 -14.99 -0.61 0.75
CA ILE A 11 -13.80 -1.35 0.32
C ILE A 11 -14.24 -2.63 -0.37
N ARG A 12 -13.68 -2.89 -1.55
CA ARG A 12 -13.94 -4.09 -2.34
C ARG A 12 -12.73 -4.52 -3.18
N ASP A 13 -12.79 -5.71 -3.74
CA ASP A 13 -11.83 -6.14 -4.76
C ASP A 13 -11.92 -5.27 -6.00
N ALA A 14 -10.78 -5.01 -6.62
CA ALA A 14 -10.70 -4.32 -7.90
C ALA A 14 -11.29 -5.19 -9.02
N ARG A 15 -11.89 -4.54 -10.00
CA ARG A 15 -12.41 -5.15 -11.22
C ARG A 15 -11.57 -4.68 -12.42
N LEU A 16 -11.69 -5.35 -13.55
CA LEU A 16 -10.97 -4.95 -14.77
C LEU A 16 -11.30 -3.51 -15.20
N GLU A 17 -12.56 -3.11 -15.03
CA GLU A 17 -13.03 -1.75 -15.33
C GLU A 17 -12.43 -0.66 -14.44
N ASP A 18 -11.91 -1.00 -13.25
CA ASP A 18 -11.31 -0.04 -12.32
C ASP A 18 -9.87 0.34 -12.69
N ARG A 19 -9.25 -0.35 -13.63
CA ARG A 19 -7.81 -0.28 -13.93
C ARG A 19 -7.31 1.14 -14.16
N ASP A 20 -7.99 1.89 -15.00
CA ASP A 20 -7.58 3.26 -15.32
C ASP A 20 -7.73 4.18 -14.11
N ALA A 21 -8.84 4.06 -13.38
CA ALA A 21 -9.07 4.83 -12.15
C ALA A 21 -8.06 4.49 -11.05
N ILE A 22 -7.68 3.22 -10.90
CA ILE A 22 -6.63 2.78 -9.97
C ILE A 22 -5.29 3.41 -10.33
N LEU A 23 -4.92 3.38 -11.60
CA LEU A 23 -3.68 3.98 -12.08
C LEU A 23 -3.65 5.48 -11.82
N ASP A 24 -4.73 6.18 -12.15
CA ASP A 24 -4.86 7.63 -11.97
C ASP A 24 -4.75 8.01 -10.48
N VAL A 25 -5.47 7.32 -9.60
CA VAL A 25 -5.42 7.56 -8.15
C VAL A 25 -4.02 7.29 -7.60
N THR A 26 -3.38 6.20 -8.03
CA THR A 26 -2.05 5.85 -7.55
C THR A 26 -1.02 6.89 -8.00
N LEU A 27 -1.01 7.25 -9.27
CA LEU A 27 -0.07 8.26 -9.79
C LEU A 27 -0.31 9.63 -9.14
N ALA A 28 -1.56 10.07 -8.99
CA ALA A 28 -1.88 11.32 -8.32
C ALA A 28 -1.42 11.35 -6.87
N ALA A 29 -1.58 10.24 -6.14
CA ALA A 29 -1.15 10.13 -4.75
C ALA A 29 0.36 10.20 -4.59
N TYR A 30 1.12 9.60 -5.50
CA TYR A 30 2.59 9.54 -5.42
C TYR A 30 3.30 10.70 -6.11
N GLN A 31 2.62 11.46 -6.97
CA GLN A 31 3.20 12.60 -7.71
C GLN A 31 3.83 13.67 -6.80
N GLU A 32 3.32 13.81 -5.57
CA GLU A 32 3.87 14.76 -4.59
C GLU A 32 5.32 14.48 -4.20
N TYR A 33 5.77 13.22 -4.37
CA TYR A 33 7.14 12.81 -4.07
C TYR A 33 8.12 13.06 -5.23
N ALA A 34 7.64 13.35 -6.43
CA ALA A 34 8.47 13.51 -7.63
C ALA A 34 9.58 14.56 -7.43
N ALA A 35 9.25 15.72 -6.86
CA ALA A 35 10.22 16.80 -6.60
C ALA A 35 11.25 16.43 -5.53
N ARG A 36 10.96 15.45 -4.67
CA ARG A 36 11.83 14.98 -3.59
C ARG A 36 12.67 13.76 -3.98
N MET A 37 12.45 13.25 -5.19
CA MET A 37 13.11 12.04 -5.73
C MET A 37 13.74 12.33 -7.09
N PRO A 38 14.54 13.41 -7.25
CA PRO A 38 15.16 13.73 -8.54
C PRO A 38 16.06 12.56 -8.97
N GLY A 39 15.94 12.15 -10.23
CA GLY A 39 16.69 11.03 -10.80
C GLY A 39 16.10 9.63 -10.49
N PHE A 40 15.17 9.51 -9.55
CA PHE A 40 14.52 8.24 -9.22
C PHE A 40 13.04 8.18 -9.64
N TRP A 41 12.41 9.34 -9.82
CA TRP A 41 10.98 9.42 -10.04
C TRP A 41 10.52 8.65 -11.28
N ASP A 42 11.22 8.76 -12.40
CA ASP A 42 10.80 8.10 -13.64
C ASP A 42 10.81 6.58 -13.50
N GLY A 43 11.86 6.01 -12.91
CA GLY A 43 11.94 4.59 -12.62
C GLY A 43 10.89 4.14 -11.61
N TYR A 44 10.66 4.94 -10.57
CA TYR A 44 9.64 4.65 -9.57
C TYR A 44 8.22 4.72 -10.16
N ARG A 45 7.93 5.71 -10.99
CA ARG A 45 6.68 5.84 -11.73
C ARG A 45 6.44 4.63 -12.65
N GLN A 46 7.47 4.18 -13.38
CA GLN A 46 7.38 2.98 -14.21
C GLN A 46 7.06 1.74 -13.36
N ASN A 47 7.68 1.60 -12.19
CA ASN A 47 7.39 0.51 -11.27
C ASN A 47 5.94 0.55 -10.76
N ILE A 48 5.41 1.74 -10.42
CA ILE A 48 4.00 1.93 -10.06
C ILE A 48 3.10 1.44 -11.19
N VAL A 49 3.32 1.92 -12.42
CA VAL A 49 2.52 1.56 -13.59
C VAL A 49 2.54 0.05 -13.82
N ALA A 50 3.72 -0.57 -13.77
CA ALA A 50 3.86 -2.01 -13.95
C ALA A 50 3.12 -2.80 -12.86
N SER A 51 3.28 -2.43 -11.58
CA SER A 51 2.67 -3.13 -10.45
C SER A 51 1.15 -3.01 -10.42
N VAL A 52 0.61 -1.85 -10.82
CA VAL A 52 -0.84 -1.62 -10.88
C VAL A 52 -1.47 -2.31 -12.09
N SER A 53 -0.75 -2.33 -13.22
CA SER A 53 -1.24 -2.92 -14.47
C SER A 53 -1.20 -4.45 -14.46
N ASP A 54 -0.25 -5.03 -13.75
CA ASP A 54 -0.12 -6.47 -13.53
C ASP A 54 0.25 -6.71 -12.06
N ALA A 55 -0.77 -6.88 -11.25
CA ALA A 55 -0.61 -7.14 -9.82
C ALA A 55 -0.09 -8.55 -9.52
N GLY A 56 -0.05 -9.46 -10.52
CA GLY A 56 0.40 -10.82 -10.37
C GLY A 56 -0.42 -11.58 -9.33
N GLU A 57 0.24 -12.07 -8.28
CA GLU A 57 -0.42 -12.81 -7.19
C GLU A 57 -1.05 -11.90 -6.11
N ALA A 58 -0.91 -10.58 -6.23
CA ALA A 58 -1.48 -9.66 -5.24
C ALA A 58 -3.00 -9.55 -5.37
N GLU A 59 -3.66 -9.47 -4.22
CA GLU A 59 -5.03 -8.96 -4.15
C GLU A 59 -4.99 -7.43 -4.32
N GLN A 60 -5.77 -6.92 -5.27
CA GLN A 60 -5.90 -5.48 -5.48
C GLN A 60 -7.24 -5.00 -4.92
N LEU A 61 -7.17 -4.08 -3.96
CA LEU A 61 -8.34 -3.52 -3.28
C LEU A 61 -8.55 -2.07 -3.69
N VAL A 62 -9.80 -1.68 -3.76
CA VAL A 62 -10.21 -0.31 -4.00
C VAL A 62 -11.13 0.22 -2.92
N ALA A 63 -11.01 1.50 -2.65
CA ALA A 63 -11.92 2.28 -1.83
C ALA A 63 -12.81 3.11 -2.77
N GLU A 64 -14.11 2.84 -2.74
CA GLU A 64 -15.12 3.53 -3.53
C GLU A 64 -15.91 4.50 -2.66
N HIS A 65 -16.12 5.71 -3.15
CA HIS A 65 -16.94 6.72 -2.50
C HIS A 65 -17.75 7.48 -3.57
N GLY A 66 -19.06 7.49 -3.42
CA GLY A 66 -19.94 8.15 -4.39
C GLY A 66 -19.82 7.62 -5.82
N GLY A 67 -19.50 6.34 -5.98
CA GLY A 67 -19.31 5.71 -7.30
C GLY A 67 -17.95 5.97 -7.95
N ALA A 68 -17.04 6.67 -7.27
CA ALA A 68 -15.66 6.91 -7.74
C ALA A 68 -14.64 6.16 -6.90
N ILE A 69 -13.57 5.67 -7.52
CA ILE A 69 -12.42 5.11 -6.82
C ILE A 69 -11.61 6.27 -6.22
N VAL A 70 -11.47 6.25 -4.89
CA VAL A 70 -10.75 7.29 -4.13
C VAL A 70 -9.51 6.78 -3.41
N GLY A 71 -9.26 5.47 -3.46
CA GLY A 71 -8.07 4.85 -2.88
C GLY A 71 -7.89 3.44 -3.40
N THR A 72 -6.67 2.94 -3.25
CA THR A 72 -6.29 1.58 -3.67
C THR A 72 -5.11 1.06 -2.87
N VAL A 73 -4.93 -0.25 -2.84
CA VAL A 73 -3.80 -0.92 -2.19
C VAL A 73 -3.59 -2.29 -2.84
N LEU A 74 -2.35 -2.75 -2.86
CA LEU A 74 -1.97 -4.13 -3.21
C LEU A 74 -1.62 -4.90 -1.94
N LEU A 75 -2.16 -6.10 -1.79
CA LEU A 75 -1.84 -7.06 -0.74
C LEU A 75 -1.19 -8.28 -1.37
N TYR A 76 0.13 -8.39 -1.25
CA TYR A 76 0.90 -9.53 -1.74
C TYR A 76 0.91 -10.67 -0.74
N PRO A 77 0.90 -11.94 -1.20
CA PRO A 77 1.19 -13.09 -0.35
C PRO A 77 2.68 -13.10 0.06
N PRO A 78 3.08 -13.92 1.05
CA PRO A 78 4.49 -14.17 1.34
C PRO A 78 5.22 -14.57 0.06
N ARG A 79 6.40 -13.99 -0.16
CA ARG A 79 7.18 -14.22 -1.38
C ARG A 79 8.65 -13.87 -1.19
N ARG A 80 9.45 -14.24 -2.19
CA ARG A 80 10.80 -13.72 -2.33
C ARG A 80 10.78 -12.52 -3.28
N MET A 81 11.08 -11.34 -2.75
CA MET A 81 11.13 -10.10 -3.52
C MET A 81 12.51 -9.94 -4.18
N ARG A 82 12.54 -9.75 -5.50
CA ARG A 82 13.77 -9.47 -6.22
C ARG A 82 14.12 -7.99 -6.08
N LEU A 83 15.30 -7.68 -5.56
CA LEU A 83 15.81 -6.31 -5.43
C LEU A 83 16.69 -5.92 -6.63
N SER A 84 17.48 -6.88 -7.16
CA SER A 84 18.35 -6.70 -8.32
C SER A 84 18.56 -8.05 -9.02
N GLN A 85 19.45 -8.09 -10.02
CA GLN A 85 19.83 -9.35 -10.68
C GLN A 85 20.51 -10.34 -9.70
N ARG A 86 21.13 -9.84 -8.62
CA ARG A 86 21.93 -10.65 -7.69
C ARG A 86 21.35 -10.69 -6.28
N GLU A 87 20.41 -9.82 -5.97
CA GLU A 87 19.89 -9.65 -4.62
C GLU A 87 18.40 -9.91 -4.56
N SER A 88 17.96 -10.57 -3.51
CA SER A 88 16.56 -10.77 -3.18
C SER A 88 16.36 -10.69 -1.68
N LEU A 89 15.15 -10.35 -1.26
CA LEU A 89 14.71 -10.24 0.12
C LEU A 89 13.56 -11.23 0.35
N ASP A 90 13.68 -12.05 1.36
CA ASP A 90 12.60 -12.93 1.77
C ASP A 90 11.55 -12.13 2.52
N MET A 91 10.31 -12.21 2.04
CA MET A 91 9.12 -11.61 2.63
C MET A 91 8.27 -12.72 3.22
N PRO A 92 8.52 -13.11 4.50
CA PRO A 92 7.87 -14.28 5.10
C PRO A 92 6.40 -14.02 5.46
N TRP A 93 5.96 -12.78 5.42
CA TRP A 93 4.58 -12.37 5.71
C TRP A 93 3.96 -11.68 4.50
N PRO A 94 2.61 -11.67 4.41
CA PRO A 94 1.93 -10.80 3.45
C PRO A 94 2.41 -9.36 3.54
N GLU A 95 2.47 -8.68 2.41
CA GLU A 95 2.97 -7.31 2.31
C GLU A 95 1.96 -6.38 1.66
N VAL A 96 1.70 -5.25 2.32
CA VAL A 96 0.96 -4.13 1.73
C VAL A 96 1.91 -3.30 0.87
N ARG A 97 1.50 -3.01 -0.37
CA ARG A 97 2.23 -2.12 -1.27
C ARG A 97 1.31 -1.12 -1.94
N LEU A 98 1.90 0.01 -2.35
CA LEU A 98 1.24 1.06 -3.13
C LEU A 98 -0.12 1.48 -2.55
N LEU A 99 -0.18 1.65 -1.22
CA LEU A 99 -1.33 2.29 -0.61
C LEU A 99 -1.43 3.73 -1.14
N ALA A 100 -2.51 4.03 -1.79
CA ALA A 100 -2.75 5.32 -2.42
C ALA A 100 -4.14 5.85 -2.07
N VAL A 101 -4.24 7.13 -1.76
CA VAL A 101 -5.49 7.84 -1.54
C VAL A 101 -5.48 9.09 -2.39
N ALA A 102 -6.53 9.30 -3.16
CA ALA A 102 -6.70 10.50 -3.97
C ALA A 102 -6.49 11.75 -3.10
N PRO A 103 -5.70 12.75 -3.54
CA PRO A 103 -5.46 13.97 -2.75
C PRO A 103 -6.73 14.62 -2.20
N SER A 104 -7.79 14.65 -3.00
CA SER A 104 -9.11 15.21 -2.62
C SER A 104 -9.87 14.39 -1.56
N ALA A 105 -9.48 13.13 -1.33
CA ALA A 105 -10.13 12.21 -0.39
C ALA A 105 -9.32 12.01 0.90
N ARG A 106 -8.17 12.65 1.03
CA ARG A 106 -7.33 12.58 2.24
C ARG A 106 -8.02 13.16 3.47
N GLY A 107 -7.57 12.71 4.65
CA GLY A 107 -8.14 13.16 5.93
C GLY A 107 -9.51 12.57 6.26
N ARG A 108 -10.05 11.67 5.45
CA ARG A 108 -11.35 11.02 5.63
C ARG A 108 -11.27 9.55 6.05
N GLY A 109 -10.09 9.08 6.46
CA GLY A 109 -9.87 7.71 6.92
C GLY A 109 -9.83 6.63 5.84
N VAL A 110 -9.75 7.00 4.54
CA VAL A 110 -9.72 6.06 3.41
C VAL A 110 -8.53 5.10 3.51
N GLY A 111 -7.32 5.62 3.74
CA GLY A 111 -6.11 4.81 3.89
C GLY A 111 -6.21 3.82 5.06
N ALA A 112 -6.72 4.28 6.20
CA ALA A 112 -6.93 3.43 7.37
C ALA A 112 -7.99 2.35 7.11
N ALA A 113 -9.04 2.64 6.33
CA ALA A 113 -10.05 1.65 5.95
C ALA A 113 -9.46 0.56 5.05
N LEU A 114 -8.66 0.91 4.04
CA LEU A 114 -7.94 -0.04 3.20
C LEU A 114 -7.00 -0.92 4.03
N MET A 115 -6.22 -0.32 4.93
CA MET A 115 -5.31 -1.06 5.80
C MET A 115 -6.05 -2.01 6.75
N ARG A 116 -7.17 -1.60 7.35
CA ARG A 116 -8.00 -2.49 8.19
C ARG A 116 -8.53 -3.69 7.40
N GLU A 117 -8.91 -3.49 6.14
CA GLU A 117 -9.34 -4.60 5.28
C GLU A 117 -8.18 -5.56 4.99
N CYS A 118 -6.97 -5.07 4.69
CA CYS A 118 -5.78 -5.92 4.56
C CYS A 118 -5.52 -6.74 5.83
N VAL A 119 -5.55 -6.10 7.00
CA VAL A 119 -5.39 -6.78 8.30
C VAL A 119 -6.47 -7.87 8.50
N ARG A 120 -7.73 -7.56 8.20
CA ARG A 120 -8.83 -8.51 8.28
C ARG A 120 -8.60 -9.75 7.39
N ARG A 121 -8.17 -9.54 6.15
CA ARG A 121 -7.89 -10.65 5.20
C ARG A 121 -6.76 -11.53 5.68
N VAL A 122 -5.67 -10.94 6.13
CA VAL A 122 -4.53 -11.71 6.65
C VAL A 122 -4.92 -12.52 7.90
N ARG A 123 -5.72 -11.95 8.80
CA ARG A 123 -6.25 -12.68 9.97
C ARG A 123 -7.14 -13.86 9.55
N LEU A 124 -8.03 -13.67 8.58
CA LEU A 124 -8.89 -14.75 8.07
C LEU A 124 -8.08 -15.87 7.42
N ALA A 125 -6.94 -15.55 6.82
CA ALA A 125 -6.00 -16.51 6.26
C ALA A 125 -5.03 -17.09 7.32
N HIS A 126 -5.25 -16.83 8.60
CA HIS A 126 -4.38 -17.24 9.71
C HIS A 126 -2.92 -16.77 9.58
N GLY A 127 -2.70 -15.63 8.95
CA GLY A 127 -1.38 -15.03 8.83
C GLY A 127 -0.88 -14.50 10.17
N ALA A 128 0.39 -14.80 10.50
CA ALA A 128 1.02 -14.42 11.77
C ALA A 128 1.31 -12.92 11.86
N ALA A 129 1.57 -12.27 10.73
CA ALA A 129 1.89 -10.84 10.67
C ALA A 129 1.55 -10.26 9.30
N LEU A 130 1.49 -8.94 9.23
CA LEU A 130 1.41 -8.14 8.00
C LEU A 130 2.61 -7.21 7.94
N SER A 131 3.25 -7.10 6.78
CA SER A 131 4.41 -6.25 6.57
C SER A 131 4.13 -5.13 5.57
N LEU A 132 4.98 -4.13 5.58
CA LEU A 132 5.01 -3.05 4.57
C LEU A 132 6.39 -2.40 4.52
N HIS A 133 6.63 -1.67 3.46
CA HIS A 133 7.78 -0.79 3.32
C HIS A 133 7.35 0.67 3.16
N THR A 134 8.16 1.57 3.70
CA THR A 134 7.97 3.01 3.56
C THR A 134 9.32 3.73 3.59
N THR A 135 9.30 5.03 3.34
CA THR A 135 10.50 5.89 3.39
C THR A 135 10.23 7.11 4.27
N ASP A 136 11.28 7.80 4.69
CA ASP A 136 11.17 9.03 5.48
C ASP A 136 10.41 10.16 4.77
N LEU A 137 10.20 10.04 3.47
CA LEU A 137 9.37 10.99 2.70
C LEU A 137 7.88 10.84 3.01
N MET A 138 7.45 9.64 3.45
CA MET A 138 6.03 9.28 3.63
C MET A 138 5.59 9.43 5.09
N GLN A 139 5.85 10.59 5.69
CA GLN A 139 5.63 10.85 7.12
C GLN A 139 4.18 10.63 7.58
N THR A 140 3.22 11.03 6.76
CA THR A 140 1.78 10.88 7.10
C THR A 140 1.38 9.41 7.14
N ALA A 141 1.85 8.63 6.17
CA ALA A 141 1.62 7.18 6.13
C ALA A 141 2.31 6.48 7.30
N MET A 142 3.57 6.83 7.60
CA MET A 142 4.31 6.27 8.74
C MET A 142 3.56 6.47 10.05
N ARG A 143 3.09 7.69 10.34
CA ARG A 143 2.30 7.96 11.55
C ARG A 143 1.02 7.15 11.61
N MET A 144 0.37 6.91 10.47
CA MET A 144 -0.80 6.05 10.41
C MET A 144 -0.45 4.59 10.75
N TYR A 145 0.61 4.04 10.17
CA TYR A 145 1.05 2.68 10.44
C TYR A 145 1.42 2.48 11.91
N GLU A 146 2.17 3.40 12.50
CA GLU A 146 2.54 3.37 13.92
C GLU A 146 1.30 3.40 14.83
N ARG A 147 0.30 4.25 14.54
CA ARG A 147 -0.97 4.26 15.28
C ARG A 147 -1.76 2.95 15.14
N MET A 148 -1.59 2.23 14.04
CA MET A 148 -2.20 0.92 13.84
C MET A 148 -1.43 -0.21 14.53
N GLY A 149 -0.27 0.07 15.14
CA GLY A 149 0.54 -0.89 15.87
C GLY A 149 1.67 -1.52 15.04
N PHE A 150 1.91 -1.03 13.83
CA PHE A 150 3.10 -1.44 13.07
C PHE A 150 4.37 -0.96 13.79
N VAL A 151 5.35 -1.84 13.88
CA VAL A 151 6.66 -1.57 14.46
C VAL A 151 7.75 -1.75 13.43
N ARG A 152 8.89 -1.10 13.65
CA ARG A 152 10.06 -1.27 12.78
C ARG A 152 10.51 -2.73 12.71
N ALA A 153 10.81 -3.18 11.51
CA ALA A 153 11.37 -4.48 11.19
C ALA A 153 12.61 -4.29 10.32
N PRO A 154 13.78 -3.94 10.93
CA PRO A 154 15.00 -3.60 10.19
C PRO A 154 15.51 -4.74 9.30
N GLU A 155 15.18 -5.98 9.62
CA GLU A 155 15.47 -7.17 8.81
C GLU A 155 14.81 -7.15 7.42
N LEU A 156 13.80 -6.30 7.23
CA LEU A 156 13.12 -6.10 5.95
C LEU A 156 13.64 -4.87 5.19
N ASP A 157 14.57 -4.12 5.76
CA ASP A 157 15.12 -2.93 5.10
C ASP A 157 15.90 -3.32 3.84
N PHE A 158 15.85 -2.45 2.84
CA PHE A 158 16.73 -2.55 1.67
C PHE A 158 17.16 -1.17 1.17
N HIS A 159 18.22 -1.14 0.37
CA HIS A 159 18.86 0.09 -0.10
C HIS A 159 18.89 0.11 -1.63
N PRO A 160 17.87 0.70 -2.29
CA PRO A 160 17.80 0.74 -3.76
C PRO A 160 18.88 1.61 -4.39
N ALA A 161 19.47 2.53 -3.63
CA ALA A 161 20.56 3.39 -4.07
C ALA A 161 21.37 3.87 -2.84
N PRO A 162 22.62 4.37 -3.06
CA PRO A 162 23.43 4.97 -1.99
C PRO A 162 22.66 6.08 -1.25
N GLY A 163 22.62 5.98 0.08
CA GLY A 163 21.93 6.96 0.95
C GLY A 163 20.40 6.88 0.98
N VAL A 164 19.80 5.93 0.26
CA VAL A 164 18.35 5.69 0.28
C VAL A 164 18.05 4.41 1.04
N THR A 165 17.27 4.51 2.10
CA THR A 165 16.78 3.36 2.87
C THR A 165 15.28 3.23 2.72
N VAL A 166 14.83 2.08 2.25
CA VAL A 166 13.43 1.67 2.28
C VAL A 166 13.24 0.84 3.54
N LYS A 167 12.42 1.36 4.45
CA LYS A 167 12.26 0.86 5.81
C LYS A 167 11.13 -0.14 5.91
N GLY A 168 11.43 -1.32 6.46
CA GLY A 168 10.45 -2.35 6.77
C GLY A 168 9.69 -2.09 8.07
N TYR A 169 8.41 -2.41 8.07
CA TYR A 169 7.52 -2.40 9.22
C TYR A 169 6.70 -3.68 9.28
N ARG A 170 6.32 -4.09 10.47
CA ARG A 170 5.55 -5.30 10.72
C ARG A 170 4.47 -5.05 11.76
N LEU A 171 3.30 -5.64 11.55
CA LEU A 171 2.21 -5.75 12.52
C LEU A 171 2.02 -7.23 12.86
N ASP A 172 2.26 -7.59 14.12
CA ASP A 172 2.01 -8.94 14.61
C ASP A 172 0.51 -9.15 14.82
N LEU A 173 -0.03 -10.27 14.31
CA LEU A 173 -1.47 -10.56 14.30
C LEU A 173 -1.84 -11.72 15.23
N GLU A 174 -0.86 -12.47 15.74
CA GLU A 174 -1.07 -13.67 16.57
C GLU A 174 -1.53 -13.39 18.01
N LYS A 175 -1.60 -12.13 18.45
CA LYS A 175 -2.03 -11.76 19.80
C LYS A 175 -3.35 -11.00 19.80
N ALA A 176 -4.42 -11.69 19.48
CA ALA A 176 -5.75 -11.39 19.96
C ALA A 176 -6.40 -12.71 20.37
N GLY A 177 -5.91 -13.23 21.50
CA GLY A 177 -6.60 -14.25 22.27
C GLY A 177 -7.60 -13.60 23.17
#